data_d91395c9a9ce209abafd3564aeb65a6e
#
_entry.id   d91395c9a9ce209abafd3564aeb65a6e
#
_cell.length_a   1.000
_cell.length_b   1.000
_cell.length_c   1.000
_cell.angle_alpha   90.00
_cell.angle_beta   90.00
_cell.angle_gamma   90.00
#
_symmetry.space_group_name_H-M   'P 1'
#
loop_
_entity.id
_entity.type
_entity.pdbx_description
1 polymer ?
#
loop_
_entity_poly.entity_id
_entity_poly.type
_entity_poly.pdbx_seq_one_letter_code
_entity_poly.pdbx_strand_id
1 'polypeptide(L)'
;MIKYKDDKQLEGVQTFENGDVYQGAFKDGKKHGKGILRTRNDRSYEGEWKHDKPHGFGINTFPNGKIYTGNFENGKPVGEGQWTYADGRVYNGTWIKGAFVNNEDKIATQEFRLVTFFINMIVIGGMLSFVVYFVLSFLKII
;
A
#
# COMPACT_ATOMS: atom_id res chain seq x y z
N MET A 1 -2.45 9.54 -31.28
CA MET A 1 -1.55 10.60 -31.85
C MET A 1 -0.45 10.84 -30.83
N ILE A 2 0.81 10.62 -31.18
CA ILE A 2 1.95 10.78 -30.28
C ILE A 2 2.53 12.18 -30.51
N LYS A 3 2.65 13.00 -29.47
CA LYS A 3 3.27 14.34 -29.52
C LYS A 3 4.68 14.27 -28.98
N TYR A 4 5.64 14.75 -29.74
CA TYR A 4 7.05 14.87 -29.35
C TYR A 4 7.22 16.13 -28.48
N LYS A 5 7.89 15.98 -27.33
CA LYS A 5 8.42 17.07 -26.52
C LYS A 5 9.93 16.90 -26.45
N ASP A 6 10.69 17.96 -26.59
CA ASP A 6 12.15 17.93 -26.52
C ASP A 6 12.62 17.20 -25.29
N ASP A 7 13.33 16.13 -25.44
CA ASP A 7 14.00 15.26 -24.49
C ASP A 7 13.53 13.79 -24.52
N LYS A 8 13.27 13.23 -25.70
CA LYS A 8 13.02 11.78 -25.91
C LYS A 8 11.89 11.14 -25.07
N GLN A 9 11.12 11.91 -24.34
CA GLN A 9 9.91 11.47 -23.67
C GLN A 9 8.70 11.82 -24.50
N LEU A 10 7.94 10.82 -24.91
CA LEU A 10 6.74 10.97 -25.74
C LEU A 10 5.51 10.86 -24.84
N GLU A 11 4.50 11.69 -25.07
CA GLU A 11 3.16 11.47 -24.49
C GLU A 11 2.23 10.93 -25.59
N GLY A 12 1.42 9.95 -25.25
CA GLY A 12 0.53 9.34 -26.21
C GLY A 12 -0.54 8.44 -25.59
N VAL A 13 -1.36 7.90 -26.48
CA VAL A 13 -2.35 6.88 -26.16
C VAL A 13 -2.02 5.63 -26.96
N GLN A 14 -1.96 4.50 -26.30
CA GLN A 14 -1.76 3.20 -26.90
C GLN A 14 -2.91 2.27 -26.51
N THR A 15 -3.56 1.66 -27.50
CA THR A 15 -4.52 0.59 -27.32
C THR A 15 -3.83 -0.73 -27.64
N PHE A 16 -3.92 -1.69 -26.72
CA PHE A 16 -3.36 -3.04 -26.85
C PHE A 16 -4.38 -3.99 -27.49
N GLU A 17 -3.92 -5.09 -28.07
CA GLU A 17 -4.76 -6.09 -28.72
C GLU A 17 -5.81 -6.71 -27.77
N ASN A 18 -5.48 -6.82 -26.49
CA ASN A 18 -6.40 -7.29 -25.45
C ASN A 18 -7.48 -6.28 -25.04
N GLY A 19 -7.49 -5.10 -25.62
CA GLY A 19 -8.43 -4.00 -25.35
C GLY A 19 -8.03 -3.09 -24.18
N ASP A 20 -6.86 -3.29 -23.59
CA ASP A 20 -6.32 -2.35 -22.58
C ASP A 20 -5.91 -1.04 -23.27
N VAL A 21 -6.03 0.07 -22.55
CA VAL A 21 -5.64 1.40 -23.03
C VAL A 21 -4.69 2.05 -22.04
N TYR A 22 -3.51 2.43 -22.53
CA TYR A 22 -2.57 3.27 -21.77
C TYR A 22 -2.57 4.69 -22.35
N GLN A 23 -2.62 5.68 -21.47
CA GLN A 23 -2.46 7.10 -21.78
C GLN A 23 -1.39 7.67 -20.85
N GLY A 24 -0.31 8.19 -21.40
CA GLY A 24 0.76 8.77 -20.60
C GLY A 24 2.09 8.86 -21.34
N ALA A 25 3.14 8.98 -20.56
CA ALA A 25 4.48 9.16 -21.08
C ALA A 25 5.13 7.81 -21.48
N PHE A 26 5.94 7.88 -22.55
CA PHE A 26 6.74 6.77 -23.06
C PHE A 26 8.20 7.20 -23.16
N LYS A 27 9.08 6.26 -22.88
CA LYS A 27 10.52 6.38 -23.14
C LYS A 27 11.02 5.08 -23.77
N ASP A 28 11.73 5.19 -24.89
CA ASP A 28 12.27 4.04 -25.62
C ASP A 28 11.20 2.97 -25.93
N GLY A 29 9.98 3.42 -26.32
CA GLY A 29 8.84 2.57 -26.63
C GLY A 29 8.16 1.90 -25.41
N LYS A 30 8.56 2.22 -24.19
CA LYS A 30 8.02 1.67 -22.93
C LYS A 30 7.27 2.72 -22.14
N LYS A 31 6.25 2.29 -21.40
CA LYS A 31 5.56 3.15 -20.43
C LYS A 31 6.58 3.68 -19.42
N HIS A 32 6.62 5.01 -19.26
CA HIS A 32 7.57 5.69 -18.40
C HIS A 32 6.97 7.01 -17.89
N GLY A 33 7.46 7.53 -16.72
CA GLY A 33 6.90 8.75 -16.16
C GLY A 33 5.45 8.58 -15.72
N LYS A 34 4.63 9.61 -15.85
CA LYS A 34 3.22 9.55 -15.43
C LYS A 34 2.33 8.96 -16.51
N GLY A 35 1.34 8.18 -16.10
CA GLY A 35 0.37 7.60 -17.03
C GLY A 35 -0.73 6.81 -16.36
N ILE A 36 -1.78 6.54 -17.14
CA ILE A 36 -2.97 5.81 -16.72
C ILE A 36 -3.12 4.60 -17.64
N LEU A 37 -3.19 3.42 -17.05
CA LEU A 37 -3.61 2.19 -17.72
C LEU A 37 -5.03 1.85 -17.31
N ARG A 38 -5.92 1.66 -18.28
CA ARG A 38 -7.26 1.11 -18.09
C ARG A 38 -7.35 -0.24 -18.78
N THR A 39 -7.70 -1.27 -18.02
CA THR A 39 -7.87 -2.61 -18.58
C THR A 39 -9.31 -2.86 -18.98
N ARG A 40 -9.52 -3.78 -19.90
CA ARG A 40 -10.85 -4.16 -20.41
C ARG A 40 -11.81 -4.65 -19.31
N ASN A 41 -11.28 -5.15 -18.18
CA ASN A 41 -12.06 -5.65 -17.05
C ASN A 41 -12.19 -4.63 -15.92
N ASP A 42 -12.22 -3.34 -16.23
CA ASP A 42 -12.45 -2.22 -15.31
C ASP A 42 -11.41 -2.07 -14.18
N ARG A 43 -10.23 -2.67 -14.34
CA ARG A 43 -9.09 -2.34 -13.49
C ARG A 43 -8.37 -1.13 -14.07
N SER A 44 -7.90 -0.21 -13.21
CA SER A 44 -7.02 0.88 -13.66
C SER A 44 -5.84 1.08 -12.72
N TYR A 45 -4.74 1.53 -13.29
CA TYR A 45 -3.61 2.06 -12.55
C TYR A 45 -3.29 3.46 -13.04
N GLU A 46 -3.25 4.42 -12.13
CA GLU A 46 -2.85 5.81 -12.37
C GLU A 46 -1.65 6.12 -11.49
N GLY A 47 -0.53 6.53 -12.07
CA GLY A 47 0.66 6.82 -11.31
C GLY A 47 1.92 6.87 -12.14
N GLU A 48 3.03 6.63 -11.49
CA GLU A 48 4.35 6.61 -12.11
C GLU A 48 4.66 5.24 -12.71
N TRP A 49 5.38 5.28 -13.82
CA TRP A 49 5.78 4.12 -14.62
C TRP A 49 7.28 4.12 -14.86
N LYS A 50 7.89 2.95 -14.84
CA LYS A 50 9.30 2.75 -15.22
C LYS A 50 9.44 1.42 -15.95
N HIS A 51 9.87 1.50 -17.23
CA HIS A 51 10.07 0.33 -18.10
C HIS A 51 8.86 -0.62 -18.10
N ASP A 52 7.67 -0.10 -18.45
CA ASP A 52 6.38 -0.81 -18.51
C ASP A 52 5.80 -1.26 -17.16
N LYS A 53 6.44 -0.95 -16.05
CA LYS A 53 5.99 -1.37 -14.72
C LYS A 53 5.57 -0.18 -13.86
N PRO A 54 4.48 -0.30 -13.08
CA PRO A 54 4.19 0.63 -11.99
C PRO A 54 5.41 0.86 -11.10
N HIS A 55 5.70 2.13 -10.83
CA HIS A 55 6.83 2.56 -10.02
C HIS A 55 6.48 3.87 -9.32
N GLY A 56 7.14 4.20 -8.20
CA GLY A 56 6.80 5.42 -7.44
C GLY A 56 5.38 5.40 -6.91
N PHE A 57 4.79 6.58 -6.73
CA PHE A 57 3.44 6.72 -6.18
C PHE A 57 2.37 6.43 -7.23
N GLY A 58 1.32 5.71 -6.83
CA GLY A 58 0.20 5.41 -7.72
C GLY A 58 -1.06 4.94 -7.01
N ILE A 59 -2.14 4.91 -7.80
CA ILE A 59 -3.49 4.49 -7.42
C ILE A 59 -3.90 3.32 -8.31
N ASN A 60 -4.25 2.20 -7.69
CA ASN A 60 -4.74 1.01 -8.37
C ASN A 60 -6.20 0.77 -7.99
N THR A 61 -7.09 0.89 -8.97
CA THR A 61 -8.53 0.64 -8.79
C THR A 61 -8.88 -0.73 -9.33
N PHE A 62 -9.62 -1.51 -8.56
CA PHE A 62 -10.03 -2.86 -8.91
C PHE A 62 -11.49 -2.91 -9.35
N PRO A 63 -11.92 -3.90 -10.15
CA PRO A 63 -13.29 -4.02 -10.65
C PRO A 63 -14.36 -4.09 -9.57
N ASN A 64 -14.01 -4.58 -8.38
CA ASN A 64 -14.90 -4.66 -7.21
C ASN A 64 -14.99 -3.35 -6.41
N GLY A 65 -14.49 -2.24 -6.95
CA GLY A 65 -14.49 -0.92 -6.30
C GLY A 65 -13.43 -0.74 -5.21
N LYS A 66 -12.58 -1.74 -4.96
CA LYS A 66 -11.46 -1.63 -4.03
C LYS A 66 -10.35 -0.78 -4.64
N ILE A 67 -9.77 0.12 -3.87
CA ILE A 67 -8.71 1.04 -4.31
C ILE A 67 -7.49 0.84 -3.42
N TYR A 68 -6.32 0.75 -4.03
CA TYR A 68 -5.04 0.83 -3.34
C TYR A 68 -4.31 2.12 -3.74
N THR A 69 -3.86 2.88 -2.75
CA THR A 69 -3.05 4.09 -2.93
C THR A 69 -1.74 3.91 -2.17
N GLY A 70 -0.60 4.08 -2.83
CA GLY A 70 0.70 3.90 -2.20
C GLY A 70 1.85 3.85 -3.19
N ASN A 71 3.03 3.45 -2.69
CA ASN A 71 4.21 3.33 -3.53
C ASN A 71 4.34 1.96 -4.16
N PHE A 72 4.94 1.93 -5.34
CA PHE A 72 5.21 0.73 -6.14
C PHE A 72 6.69 0.66 -6.51
N GLU A 73 7.22 -0.53 -6.54
CA GLU A 73 8.53 -0.83 -7.09
C GLU A 73 8.45 -2.06 -7.99
N ASN A 74 8.88 -1.92 -9.25
CA ASN A 74 8.84 -3.00 -10.26
C ASN A 74 7.47 -3.70 -10.39
N GLY A 75 6.37 -2.93 -10.29
CA GLY A 75 5.00 -3.40 -10.41
C GLY A 75 4.41 -3.97 -9.13
N LYS A 76 5.12 -3.95 -8.00
CA LYS A 76 4.66 -4.45 -6.70
C LYS A 76 4.50 -3.30 -5.71
N PRO A 77 3.45 -3.31 -4.89
CA PRO A 77 3.32 -2.34 -3.81
C PRO A 77 4.45 -2.51 -2.79
N VAL A 78 4.96 -1.38 -2.26
CA VAL A 78 6.04 -1.34 -1.26
C VAL A 78 5.80 -0.23 -0.24
N GLY A 79 6.33 -0.41 0.96
CA GLY A 79 6.25 0.60 2.01
C GLY A 79 4.83 0.90 2.47
N GLU A 80 4.59 2.13 2.87
CA GLU A 80 3.28 2.56 3.36
C GLU A 80 2.27 2.70 2.24
N GLY A 81 0.99 2.40 2.54
CA GLY A 81 -0.11 2.51 1.62
C GLY A 81 -1.46 2.42 2.30
N GLN A 82 -2.50 2.63 1.51
CA GLN A 82 -3.88 2.66 1.96
C GLN A 82 -4.75 1.79 1.06
N TRP A 83 -5.60 0.99 1.68
CA TRP A 83 -6.71 0.32 1.03
C TRP A 83 -8.01 1.03 1.34
N THR A 84 -8.78 1.39 0.31
CA THR A 84 -10.16 1.85 0.43
C THR A 84 -11.08 0.80 -0.19
N TYR A 85 -12.08 0.37 0.56
CA TYR A 85 -13.08 -0.60 0.11
C TYR A 85 -14.30 0.10 -0.44
N ALA A 86 -15.10 -0.58 -1.27
CA ALA A 86 -16.31 -0.03 -1.88
C ALA A 86 -17.37 0.39 -0.85
N ASP A 87 -17.35 -0.17 0.35
CA ASP A 87 -18.22 0.19 1.47
C ASP A 87 -17.73 1.39 2.30
N GLY A 88 -16.62 2.00 1.86
CA GLY A 88 -16.03 3.18 2.50
C GLY A 88 -15.03 2.88 3.61
N ARG A 89 -14.81 1.63 4.00
CA ARG A 89 -13.78 1.28 4.99
C ARG A 89 -12.39 1.58 4.45
N VAL A 90 -11.54 2.13 5.28
CA VAL A 90 -10.18 2.54 4.94
C VAL A 90 -9.19 1.87 5.90
N TYR A 91 -8.16 1.23 5.36
CA TYR A 91 -7.10 0.60 6.13
C TYR A 91 -5.75 1.16 5.71
N ASN A 92 -5.04 1.74 6.65
CA ASN A 92 -3.66 2.19 6.47
C ASN A 92 -2.70 1.09 6.94
N GLY A 93 -1.65 0.85 6.20
CA GLY A 93 -0.70 -0.19 6.56
C GLY A 93 0.59 -0.12 5.76
N THR A 94 1.41 -1.14 5.94
CA THR A 94 2.72 -1.22 5.30
C THR A 94 2.88 -2.58 4.62
N TRP A 95 3.45 -2.58 3.42
CA TRP A 95 3.86 -3.81 2.75
C TRP A 95 5.17 -4.32 3.35
N ILE A 96 5.11 -5.49 3.97
CA ILE A 96 6.26 -6.16 4.59
C ILE A 96 6.37 -7.55 3.97
N LYS A 97 7.50 -7.84 3.31
CA LYS A 97 7.76 -9.14 2.66
C LYS A 97 6.63 -9.61 1.74
N GLY A 98 6.02 -8.66 1.00
CA GLY A 98 4.94 -8.95 0.05
C GLY A 98 3.54 -9.12 0.65
N ALA A 99 3.35 -8.90 1.94
CA ALA A 99 2.07 -8.88 2.62
C ALA A 99 1.73 -7.48 3.14
N PHE A 100 0.47 -7.07 3.01
CA PHE A 100 -0.02 -5.82 3.58
C PHE A 100 -0.39 -6.07 5.05
N VAL A 101 0.28 -5.35 5.96
CA VAL A 101 0.04 -5.38 7.40
C VAL A 101 -0.65 -4.08 7.79
N ASN A 102 -1.88 -4.17 8.27
CA ASN A 102 -2.64 -3.03 8.76
C ASN A 102 -1.94 -2.42 10.00
N ASN A 103 -1.96 -1.11 10.11
CA ASN A 103 -1.32 -0.42 11.24
C ASN A 103 -2.04 -0.72 12.58
N GLU A 104 -3.35 -0.96 12.56
CA GLU A 104 -4.11 -1.38 13.74
C GLU A 104 -3.64 -2.74 14.26
N ASP A 105 -3.38 -3.70 13.36
CA ASP A 105 -2.83 -5.02 13.73
C ASP A 105 -1.43 -4.91 14.31
N LYS A 106 -0.61 -3.95 13.85
CA LYS A 106 0.72 -3.69 14.43
C LYS A 106 0.64 -3.17 15.84
N ILE A 107 -0.28 -2.24 16.12
CA ILE A 107 -0.46 -1.65 17.46
C ILE A 107 -0.93 -2.75 18.42
N ALA A 108 -1.96 -3.51 18.07
CA ALA A 108 -2.46 -4.62 18.87
C ALA A 108 -1.38 -5.67 19.16
N THR A 109 -0.56 -6.02 18.17
CA THR A 109 0.55 -6.97 18.34
C THR A 109 1.63 -6.42 19.27
N GLN A 110 1.93 -5.13 19.17
CA GLN A 110 2.94 -4.48 20.02
C GLN A 110 2.46 -4.39 21.47
N GLU A 111 1.21 -4.01 21.70
CA GLU A 111 0.61 -3.99 23.03
C GLU A 111 0.58 -5.37 23.67
N PHE A 112 0.18 -6.40 22.92
CA PHE A 112 0.19 -7.79 23.41
C PHE A 112 1.60 -8.25 23.78
N ARG A 113 2.63 -7.91 23.00
CA ARG A 113 4.04 -8.24 23.35
C ARG A 113 4.51 -7.52 24.60
N LEU A 114 4.13 -6.27 24.82
CA LEU A 114 4.43 -5.52 26.04
C LEU A 114 3.74 -6.14 27.24
N VAL A 115 2.45 -6.47 27.16
CA VAL A 115 1.71 -7.14 28.22
C VAL A 115 2.35 -8.49 28.57
N THR A 116 2.70 -9.30 27.59
CA THR A 116 3.36 -10.58 27.78
C THR A 116 4.75 -10.42 28.43
N PHE A 117 5.52 -9.42 28.01
CA PHE A 117 6.81 -9.10 28.61
C PHE A 117 6.67 -8.73 30.09
N PHE A 118 5.71 -7.87 30.45
CA PHE A 118 5.46 -7.49 31.83
C PHE A 118 4.95 -8.65 32.67
N ILE A 119 4.06 -9.50 32.15
CA ILE A 119 3.61 -10.72 32.84
C ILE A 119 4.78 -11.63 33.13
N ASN A 120 5.67 -11.90 32.17
CA ASN A 120 6.85 -12.72 32.36
C ASN A 120 7.82 -12.13 33.40
N MET A 121 8.01 -10.79 33.37
CA MET A 121 8.82 -10.12 34.39
C MET A 121 8.26 -10.27 35.80
N ILE A 122 6.94 -10.23 35.95
CA ILE A 122 6.25 -10.42 37.23
C ILE A 122 6.42 -11.86 37.74
N VAL A 123 6.23 -12.84 36.84
CA VAL A 123 6.36 -14.28 37.21
C VAL A 123 7.78 -14.63 37.59
N ILE A 124 8.79 -14.09 36.94
CA ILE A 124 10.21 -14.38 37.21
C ILE A 124 10.72 -13.57 38.41
N GLY A 125 10.23 -12.35 38.64
CA GLY A 125 10.75 -11.39 39.61
C GLY A 125 10.04 -11.38 40.96
N GLY A 126 8.97 -12.16 41.18
CA GLY A 126 8.25 -12.23 42.48
C GLY A 126 7.57 -10.94 42.95
N MET A 127 7.44 -9.91 42.09
CA MET A 127 6.81 -8.62 42.41
C MET A 127 5.35 -8.57 41.94
N LEU A 128 4.47 -9.34 42.57
CA LEU A 128 3.12 -9.59 42.07
C LEU A 128 2.10 -8.46 42.28
N SER A 129 2.32 -7.49 43.16
CA SER A 129 1.22 -6.65 43.61
C SER A 129 1.13 -5.26 42.95
N PHE A 130 2.22 -4.58 42.69
CA PHE A 130 2.18 -3.18 42.21
C PHE A 130 2.11 -3.02 40.71
N VAL A 131 2.72 -3.94 39.97
CA VAL A 131 2.82 -3.79 38.51
C VAL A 131 1.55 -4.21 37.80
N VAL A 132 0.80 -5.19 38.31
CA VAL A 132 -0.49 -5.60 37.75
C VAL A 132 -1.51 -4.44 37.83
N TYR A 133 -1.54 -3.73 38.96
CA TYR A 133 -2.43 -2.59 39.13
C TYR A 133 -2.09 -1.44 38.15
N PHE A 134 -0.80 -1.19 37.95
CA PHE A 134 -0.34 -0.13 37.03
C PHE A 134 -0.66 -0.46 35.56
N VAL A 135 -0.47 -1.71 35.14
CA VAL A 135 -0.74 -2.16 33.77
C VAL A 135 -2.25 -2.16 33.49
N LEU A 136 -3.08 -2.62 34.41
CA LEU A 136 -4.54 -2.61 34.24
C LEU A 136 -5.11 -1.19 34.22
N SER A 137 -4.56 -0.28 35.05
CA SER A 137 -4.93 1.14 35.04
C SER A 137 -4.52 1.85 33.74
N PHE A 138 -3.36 1.49 33.17
CA PHE A 138 -2.88 2.06 31.92
C PHE A 138 -3.69 1.58 30.70
N LEU A 139 -4.18 0.34 30.73
CA LEU A 139 -5.03 -0.23 29.68
C LEU A 139 -6.50 0.20 29.77
N LYS A 140 -6.88 1.06 30.74
CA LYS A 140 -8.28 1.48 30.99
C LYS A 140 -9.27 0.33 31.12
N ILE A 141 -8.84 -0.79 31.69
CA ILE A 141 -9.66 -2.00 31.91
C ILE A 141 -10.33 -1.99 33.28
N ILE A 142 -10.00 -0.98 34.13
CA ILE A 142 -10.67 -0.73 35.42
C ILE A 142 -11.16 0.72 35.44
#